data_0cf0a252202ae4567d2fbcdbb7e2237d
#
_entry.id   0cf0a252202ae4567d2fbcdbb7e2237d
#
_cell.length_a   1.000
_cell.length_b   1.000
_cell.length_c   1.000
_cell.angle_alpha   90.00
_cell.angle_beta   90.00
_cell.angle_gamma   90.00
#
_symmetry.space_group_name_H-M   'P 1'
#
loop_
_entity.id
_entity.type
_entity.pdbx_description
1 polymer ?
#
loop_
_entity_poly.entity_id
_entity_poly.type
_entity_poly.pdbx_seq_one_letter_code
_entity_poly.pdbx_strand_id
1 'polypeptide(L)'
;MLYIGVDLGTSAVKLLLMDEKGAIHNIVSKEYALSFPHPGWSEQAPEDWYAQSVEGMIELTKDCDKSQVAGISFGGQMHGLVVLDKEDNVIRPAILWNDGRTTKETDYLNNVIGKDKLSEYTANIAFAGFTAPKILWMKENEPENFARIEKIMLPKDYLAYCLSGVHCTDYSDASGMLLLDVKNKCWSKEMMEICGVTEAQLPQLFESYEVVGTLKPELAKTLGLPETVKIIAGAGDNAAAAVGTGTVGDGRCNISLGTSGTIFISSKSFGVDENNALHSFDHADGNFHLMGCMLRAASCNKWWMDEILQTKEYAKEQENITKLGENHVYYLPYLMGERSPHNDPLARATFIGMTMDTTREEMTQAVLEGVAFGLRDSLEVARSLGIKIERTKICGGGAKSPLWKKIIANVMNLKVDVIESEEGPGYGGAILAAVGCGEFASVEEAADKLVKVIDTVEPEPELVAKYEDRYQRFQKIYPTVKELFPELDNNAAGN
;
A
#
# COMPACT_ATOMS: atom_id res chain seq x y z
N MET A 1 21.45 19.96 -5.52
CA MET A 1 20.36 19.70 -6.47
C MET A 1 19.03 19.53 -5.74
N LEU A 2 17.90 19.75 -6.43
CA LEU A 2 16.55 19.62 -5.86
C LEU A 2 15.78 18.54 -6.62
N TYR A 3 14.96 17.80 -5.89
CA TYR A 3 14.16 16.67 -6.38
C TYR A 3 12.71 16.83 -5.95
N ILE A 4 11.77 16.59 -6.84
CA ILE A 4 10.33 16.65 -6.57
C ILE A 4 9.79 15.23 -6.46
N GLY A 5 9.21 14.93 -5.31
CA GLY A 5 8.38 13.74 -5.09
C GLY A 5 6.91 14.09 -5.17
N VAL A 6 6.17 13.34 -5.97
CA VAL A 6 4.72 13.50 -6.15
C VAL A 6 4.02 12.29 -5.54
N ASP A 7 3.21 12.52 -4.53
CA ASP A 7 2.30 11.50 -3.95
C ASP A 7 0.90 11.72 -4.52
N LEU A 8 0.54 10.93 -5.52
CA LEU A 8 -0.77 10.97 -6.17
C LEU A 8 -1.77 10.12 -5.38
N GLY A 9 -2.30 10.69 -4.31
CA GLY A 9 -3.26 10.02 -3.44
C GLY A 9 -4.69 10.00 -3.99
N THR A 10 -5.61 9.39 -3.23
CA THR A 10 -7.02 9.27 -3.64
C THR A 10 -7.79 10.60 -3.52
N SER A 11 -7.54 11.39 -2.49
CA SER A 11 -8.27 12.64 -2.24
C SER A 11 -7.48 13.89 -2.60
N ALA A 12 -6.18 13.78 -2.74
CA ALA A 12 -5.27 14.90 -2.99
C ALA A 12 -3.97 14.42 -3.60
N VAL A 13 -3.30 15.30 -4.34
CA VAL A 13 -1.88 15.16 -4.65
C VAL A 13 -1.07 15.94 -3.63
N LYS A 14 -0.06 15.29 -3.04
CA LYS A 14 0.94 15.93 -2.18
C LYS A 14 2.26 15.99 -2.94
N LEU A 15 2.85 17.17 -3.01
CA LEU A 15 4.13 17.40 -3.67
C LEU A 15 5.16 17.82 -2.63
N LEU A 16 6.37 17.28 -2.73
CA LEU A 16 7.45 17.49 -1.79
C LEU A 16 8.73 17.87 -2.54
N LEU A 17 9.42 18.92 -2.06
CA LEU A 17 10.70 19.38 -2.58
C LEU A 17 11.82 18.99 -1.60
N MET A 18 12.75 18.17 -2.06
CA MET A 18 13.87 17.64 -1.27
C MET A 18 15.20 18.00 -1.90
N ASP A 19 16.23 18.25 -1.09
CA ASP A 19 17.61 18.38 -1.57
C ASP A 19 18.38 17.04 -1.53
N GLU A 20 19.63 17.06 -2.01
CA GLU A 20 20.52 15.90 -2.04
C GLU A 20 20.92 15.35 -0.65
N LYS A 21 20.63 16.08 0.42
CA LYS A 21 20.87 15.67 1.81
C LYS A 21 19.61 15.11 2.48
N GLY A 22 18.49 15.07 1.74
CA GLY A 22 17.22 14.59 2.24
C GLY A 22 16.42 15.64 3.02
N ALA A 23 16.87 16.89 3.07
CA ALA A 23 16.11 17.94 3.73
C ALA A 23 14.90 18.35 2.87
N ILE A 24 13.73 18.41 3.52
CA ILE A 24 12.48 18.83 2.89
C ILE A 24 12.40 20.36 2.97
N HIS A 25 12.34 21.02 1.80
CA HIS A 25 12.27 22.46 1.69
C HIS A 25 10.85 23.01 1.65
N ASN A 26 9.94 22.26 1.04
CA ASN A 26 8.53 22.65 0.91
C ASN A 26 7.64 21.44 0.68
N ILE A 27 6.38 21.54 1.10
CA ILE A 27 5.32 20.57 0.84
C ILE A 27 4.07 21.34 0.44
N VAL A 28 3.41 20.89 -0.65
CA VAL A 28 2.16 21.45 -1.15
C VAL A 28 1.16 20.32 -1.32
N SER A 29 -0.08 20.54 -0.91
CA SER A 29 -1.18 19.59 -1.12
C SER A 29 -2.30 20.25 -1.91
N LYS A 30 -2.82 19.57 -2.92
CA LYS A 30 -3.95 20.02 -3.74
C LYS A 30 -5.02 18.93 -3.79
N GLU A 31 -6.23 19.30 -3.42
CA GLU A 31 -7.36 18.37 -3.41
C GLU A 31 -8.01 18.26 -4.79
N TYR A 32 -8.68 17.15 -5.03
CA TYR A 32 -9.55 16.92 -6.19
C TYR A 32 -10.76 16.07 -5.80
N ALA A 33 -11.82 16.19 -6.61
CA ALA A 33 -13.07 15.53 -6.33
C ALA A 33 -13.02 14.01 -6.55
N LEU A 34 -13.74 13.28 -5.70
CA LEU A 34 -14.13 11.89 -5.92
C LEU A 34 -15.57 11.85 -6.41
N SER A 35 -15.88 10.96 -7.34
CA SER A 35 -17.21 10.70 -7.83
C SER A 35 -17.68 9.30 -7.43
N PHE A 36 -18.93 9.20 -6.96
CA PHE A 36 -19.57 7.94 -6.59
C PHE A 36 -20.87 7.79 -7.39
N PRO A 37 -20.80 7.48 -8.71
CA PRO A 37 -21.96 7.52 -9.60
C PRO A 37 -23.03 6.46 -9.26
N HIS A 38 -22.63 5.37 -8.60
CA HIS A 38 -23.51 4.33 -8.08
C HIS A 38 -23.01 3.83 -6.72
N PRO A 39 -23.86 3.19 -5.90
CA PRO A 39 -23.42 2.56 -4.65
C PRO A 39 -22.23 1.61 -4.89
N GLY A 40 -21.15 1.80 -4.15
CA GLY A 40 -19.93 1.00 -4.25
C GLY A 40 -19.00 1.33 -5.42
N TRP A 41 -19.36 2.30 -6.29
CA TRP A 41 -18.49 2.78 -7.35
C TRP A 41 -17.65 3.96 -6.90
N SER A 42 -16.43 4.05 -7.41
CA SER A 42 -15.51 5.16 -7.11
C SER A 42 -14.72 5.54 -8.35
N GLU A 43 -14.86 6.77 -8.80
CA GLU A 43 -14.28 7.29 -10.05
C GLU A 43 -13.62 8.65 -9.85
N GLN A 44 -12.64 8.95 -10.69
CA GLN A 44 -12.01 10.27 -10.79
C GLN A 44 -11.69 10.64 -12.24
N ALA A 45 -11.68 11.94 -12.52
CA ALA A 45 -11.17 12.48 -13.78
C ALA A 45 -9.63 12.55 -13.72
N PRO A 46 -8.89 11.82 -14.58
CA PRO A 46 -7.43 11.90 -14.60
C PRO A 46 -6.89 13.31 -14.90
N GLU A 47 -7.65 14.10 -15.63
CA GLU A 47 -7.31 15.50 -15.95
C GLU A 47 -7.19 16.37 -14.69
N ASP A 48 -7.96 16.07 -13.63
CA ASP A 48 -7.87 16.79 -12.35
C ASP A 48 -6.54 16.50 -11.65
N TRP A 49 -6.03 15.27 -11.73
CA TRP A 49 -4.72 14.92 -11.20
C TRP A 49 -3.61 15.74 -11.86
N TYR A 50 -3.66 15.86 -13.19
CA TYR A 50 -2.70 16.64 -13.95
C TYR A 50 -2.80 18.14 -13.61
N ALA A 51 -4.01 18.71 -13.63
CA ALA A 51 -4.23 20.12 -13.35
C ALA A 51 -3.73 20.52 -11.97
N GLN A 52 -4.11 19.72 -10.93
CA GLN A 52 -3.70 19.97 -9.55
C GLN A 52 -2.20 19.73 -9.33
N SER A 53 -1.60 18.77 -10.02
CA SER A 53 -0.16 18.55 -9.96
C SER A 53 0.63 19.70 -10.56
N VAL A 54 0.21 20.24 -11.70
CA VAL A 54 0.85 21.42 -12.35
C VAL A 54 0.73 22.64 -11.45
N GLU A 55 -0.46 22.95 -10.94
CA GLU A 55 -0.67 24.06 -10.01
C GLU A 55 0.18 23.90 -8.73
N GLY A 56 0.19 22.68 -8.19
CA GLY A 56 1.00 22.35 -7.01
C GLY A 56 2.50 22.50 -7.25
N MET A 57 3.02 22.11 -8.43
CA MET A 57 4.43 22.27 -8.78
C MET A 57 4.84 23.75 -8.88
N ILE A 58 3.97 24.60 -9.44
CA ILE A 58 4.19 26.05 -9.52
C ILE A 58 4.33 26.63 -8.10
N GLU A 59 3.41 26.26 -7.20
CA GLU A 59 3.44 26.69 -5.81
C GLU A 59 4.65 26.14 -5.05
N LEU A 60 4.97 24.85 -5.23
CA LEU A 60 6.07 24.16 -4.57
C LEU A 60 7.43 24.82 -4.85
N THR A 61 7.61 25.26 -6.09
CA THR A 61 8.90 25.79 -6.58
C THR A 61 9.00 27.30 -6.63
N LYS A 62 8.01 28.04 -6.10
CA LYS A 62 7.96 29.51 -6.21
C LYS A 62 9.15 30.22 -5.51
N ASP A 63 9.61 29.65 -4.40
CA ASP A 63 10.63 30.27 -3.54
C ASP A 63 11.99 29.55 -3.61
N CYS A 64 12.19 28.62 -4.56
CA CYS A 64 13.46 27.92 -4.76
C CYS A 64 14.20 28.37 -6.01
N ASP A 65 15.49 28.06 -6.09
CA ASP A 65 16.24 28.18 -7.33
C ASP A 65 15.83 27.07 -8.30
N LYS A 66 14.92 27.40 -9.21
CA LYS A 66 14.35 26.46 -10.19
C LYS A 66 15.40 25.80 -11.08
N SER A 67 16.57 26.43 -11.29
CA SER A 67 17.67 25.86 -12.07
C SER A 67 18.30 24.64 -11.41
N GLN A 68 18.08 24.45 -10.11
CA GLN A 68 18.58 23.32 -9.32
C GLN A 68 17.66 22.10 -9.36
N VAL A 69 16.43 22.22 -9.88
CA VAL A 69 15.50 21.09 -9.99
C VAL A 69 16.00 20.14 -11.06
N ALA A 70 16.37 18.92 -10.65
CA ALA A 70 16.99 17.92 -11.52
C ALA A 70 16.03 16.81 -11.97
N GLY A 71 15.06 16.43 -11.13
CA GLY A 71 14.17 15.32 -11.42
C GLY A 71 12.85 15.36 -10.67
N ILE A 72 11.87 14.69 -11.26
CA ILE A 72 10.52 14.49 -10.72
C ILE A 72 10.23 12.99 -10.73
N SER A 73 9.72 12.44 -9.63
CA SER A 73 9.25 11.07 -9.55
C SER A 73 7.99 10.96 -8.70
N PHE A 74 7.42 9.78 -8.64
CA PHE A 74 6.06 9.58 -8.16
C PHE A 74 5.96 8.45 -7.15
N GLY A 75 5.02 8.59 -6.18
CA GLY A 75 4.28 7.53 -5.57
C GLY A 75 2.81 7.72 -5.97
N GLY A 76 2.09 6.68 -6.32
CA GLY A 76 0.72 6.85 -6.78
C GLY A 76 -0.23 5.78 -6.28
N GLN A 77 -1.50 6.17 -6.07
CA GLN A 77 -2.57 5.20 -5.78
C GLN A 77 -2.57 4.10 -6.84
N MET A 78 -2.56 2.86 -6.39
CA MET A 78 -2.41 1.69 -7.24
C MET A 78 -3.75 1.27 -7.88
N HIS A 79 -3.67 0.36 -8.85
CA HIS A 79 -4.79 -0.42 -9.40
C HIS A 79 -5.81 0.35 -10.25
N GLY A 80 -5.83 1.68 -10.21
CA GLY A 80 -6.78 2.49 -10.97
C GLY A 80 -6.66 2.26 -12.48
N LEU A 81 -7.78 2.13 -13.17
CA LEU A 81 -7.79 1.95 -14.62
C LEU A 81 -7.99 3.29 -15.32
N VAL A 82 -6.96 3.73 -16.02
CA VAL A 82 -6.99 4.88 -16.95
C VAL A 82 -6.87 4.36 -18.37
N VAL A 83 -7.74 4.79 -19.27
CA VAL A 83 -7.77 4.36 -20.66
C VAL A 83 -7.82 5.55 -21.60
N LEU A 84 -6.93 5.58 -22.60
CA LEU A 84 -6.86 6.61 -23.61
C LEU A 84 -7.18 6.05 -25.00
N ASP A 85 -7.79 6.89 -25.85
CA ASP A 85 -7.98 6.61 -27.27
C ASP A 85 -6.74 6.96 -28.12
N LYS A 86 -6.83 6.79 -29.41
CA LYS A 86 -5.71 7.04 -30.34
C LYS A 86 -5.30 8.51 -30.46
N GLU A 87 -6.18 9.44 -30.06
CA GLU A 87 -5.90 10.87 -29.97
C GLU A 87 -5.44 11.30 -28.56
N ASP A 88 -5.15 10.32 -27.67
CA ASP A 88 -4.76 10.54 -26.28
C ASP A 88 -5.84 11.19 -25.40
N ASN A 89 -7.11 11.13 -25.81
CA ASN A 89 -8.22 11.56 -24.96
C ASN A 89 -8.55 10.48 -23.94
N VAL A 90 -8.86 10.88 -22.72
CA VAL A 90 -9.41 10.00 -21.68
C VAL A 90 -10.79 9.51 -22.12
N ILE A 91 -10.95 8.20 -22.27
CA ILE A 91 -12.19 7.58 -22.78
C ILE A 91 -13.33 7.70 -21.76
N ARG A 92 -12.98 7.57 -20.48
CA ARG A 92 -13.92 7.63 -19.36
C ARG A 92 -13.18 7.97 -18.06
N PRO A 93 -13.90 8.42 -16.99
CA PRO A 93 -13.29 8.58 -15.67
C PRO A 93 -12.60 7.31 -15.20
N ALA A 94 -11.46 7.46 -14.51
CA ALA A 94 -10.71 6.32 -13.98
C ALA A 94 -11.54 5.55 -12.94
N ILE A 95 -11.52 4.21 -13.04
CA ILE A 95 -12.11 3.33 -12.03
C ILE A 95 -11.05 3.08 -10.96
N LEU A 96 -11.31 3.50 -9.71
CA LEU A 96 -10.32 3.52 -8.65
C LEU A 96 -10.16 2.19 -7.91
N TRP A 97 -9.12 2.10 -7.09
CA TRP A 97 -8.78 0.90 -6.30
C TRP A 97 -9.85 0.48 -5.29
N ASN A 98 -10.62 1.42 -4.77
CA ASN A 98 -11.69 1.22 -3.80
C ASN A 98 -13.08 1.04 -4.45
N ASP A 99 -13.12 0.82 -5.77
CA ASP A 99 -14.34 0.56 -6.53
C ASP A 99 -14.72 -0.93 -6.42
N GLY A 100 -15.95 -1.21 -6.10
CA GLY A 100 -16.47 -2.56 -5.88
C GLY A 100 -17.30 -3.16 -7.03
N ARG A 101 -17.40 -2.49 -8.19
CA ARG A 101 -18.28 -2.93 -9.30
C ARG A 101 -17.91 -4.27 -9.93
N THR A 102 -16.66 -4.70 -9.77
CA THR A 102 -16.08 -5.85 -10.49
C THR A 102 -16.18 -7.18 -9.74
N THR A 103 -17.15 -7.33 -8.84
CA THR A 103 -17.34 -8.59 -8.07
C THR A 103 -17.52 -9.80 -8.99
N LYS A 104 -18.34 -9.69 -10.04
CA LYS A 104 -18.59 -10.76 -11.02
C LYS A 104 -17.31 -11.18 -11.75
N GLU A 105 -16.53 -10.21 -12.20
CA GLU A 105 -15.26 -10.43 -12.91
C GLU A 105 -14.20 -11.01 -11.98
N THR A 106 -14.17 -10.58 -10.73
CA THR A 106 -13.29 -11.13 -9.68
C THR A 106 -13.63 -12.58 -9.39
N ASP A 107 -14.92 -12.92 -9.27
CA ASP A 107 -15.40 -14.29 -9.09
C ASP A 107 -15.07 -15.16 -10.30
N TYR A 108 -15.23 -14.65 -11.51
CA TYR A 108 -14.85 -15.35 -12.73
C TYR A 108 -13.35 -15.69 -12.73
N LEU A 109 -12.50 -14.72 -12.41
CA LEU A 109 -11.05 -14.93 -12.36
C LEU A 109 -10.67 -15.97 -11.29
N ASN A 110 -11.17 -15.83 -10.08
CA ASN A 110 -10.81 -16.70 -8.96
C ASN A 110 -11.41 -18.11 -9.05
N ASN A 111 -12.64 -18.27 -9.58
CA ASN A 111 -13.39 -19.51 -9.50
C ASN A 111 -13.48 -20.24 -10.84
N VAL A 112 -13.45 -19.55 -11.97
CA VAL A 112 -13.51 -20.16 -13.31
C VAL A 112 -12.11 -20.33 -13.90
N ILE A 113 -11.31 -19.26 -13.94
CA ILE A 113 -9.89 -19.37 -14.33
C ILE A 113 -9.14 -20.16 -13.25
N GLY A 114 -9.35 -19.80 -12.00
CA GLY A 114 -8.81 -20.48 -10.81
C GLY A 114 -7.63 -19.75 -10.18
N LYS A 115 -7.65 -19.68 -8.84
CA LYS A 115 -6.62 -19.00 -8.05
C LYS A 115 -5.21 -19.54 -8.32
N ASP A 116 -5.06 -20.86 -8.47
CA ASP A 116 -3.76 -21.49 -8.71
C ASP A 116 -3.16 -21.02 -10.04
N LYS A 117 -3.97 -20.92 -11.10
CA LYS A 117 -3.52 -20.39 -12.40
C LYS A 117 -3.20 -18.92 -12.33
N LEU A 118 -4.03 -18.11 -11.68
CA LEU A 118 -3.75 -16.69 -11.49
C LEU A 118 -2.44 -16.49 -10.74
N SER A 119 -2.19 -17.28 -9.69
CA SER A 119 -0.95 -17.25 -8.93
C SER A 119 0.26 -17.67 -9.78
N GLU A 120 0.09 -18.70 -10.63
CA GLU A 120 1.13 -19.10 -11.60
C GLU A 120 1.43 -17.98 -12.60
N TYR A 121 0.41 -17.29 -13.11
CA TYR A 121 0.56 -16.24 -14.13
C TYR A 121 1.07 -14.90 -13.58
N THR A 122 0.77 -14.58 -12.32
CA THR A 122 1.00 -13.24 -11.76
C THR A 122 1.54 -13.20 -10.32
N ALA A 123 1.70 -14.35 -9.67
CA ALA A 123 2.00 -14.51 -8.25
C ALA A 123 0.87 -14.01 -7.30
N ASN A 124 -0.30 -13.66 -7.81
CA ASN A 124 -1.40 -13.10 -7.04
C ASN A 124 -2.74 -13.72 -7.45
N ILE A 125 -3.77 -13.52 -6.62
CA ILE A 125 -5.17 -13.82 -6.93
C ILE A 125 -5.94 -12.52 -7.23
N ALA A 126 -7.15 -12.62 -7.76
CA ALA A 126 -7.95 -11.46 -8.12
C ALA A 126 -8.63 -10.82 -6.91
N PHE A 127 -8.63 -9.49 -6.89
CA PHE A 127 -9.41 -8.64 -5.98
C PHE A 127 -10.15 -7.59 -6.80
N ALA A 128 -11.32 -7.18 -6.35
CA ALA A 128 -12.14 -6.19 -7.06
C ALA A 128 -11.41 -4.85 -7.28
N GLY A 129 -10.51 -4.49 -6.37
CA GLY A 129 -9.68 -3.30 -6.50
C GLY A 129 -8.62 -3.36 -7.62
N PHE A 130 -8.22 -4.53 -8.10
CA PHE A 130 -7.16 -4.69 -9.11
C PHE A 130 -7.60 -4.29 -10.52
N THR A 131 -6.63 -4.08 -11.41
CA THR A 131 -6.88 -3.51 -12.75
C THR A 131 -7.52 -4.50 -13.71
N ALA A 132 -7.07 -5.76 -13.76
CA ALA A 132 -7.59 -6.75 -14.68
C ALA A 132 -9.10 -6.97 -14.58
N PRO A 133 -9.72 -7.09 -13.39
CA PRO A 133 -11.18 -7.16 -13.26
C PRO A 133 -11.90 -5.95 -13.87
N LYS A 134 -11.32 -4.75 -13.80
CA LYS A 134 -11.89 -3.53 -14.37
C LYS A 134 -11.86 -3.53 -15.89
N ILE A 135 -10.80 -4.08 -16.48
CA ILE A 135 -10.70 -4.27 -17.93
C ILE A 135 -11.79 -5.23 -18.42
N LEU A 136 -11.96 -6.36 -17.73
CA LEU A 136 -13.03 -7.32 -18.03
C LEU A 136 -14.42 -6.69 -17.90
N TRP A 137 -14.63 -5.91 -16.86
CA TRP A 137 -15.89 -5.18 -16.66
C TRP A 137 -16.18 -4.22 -17.81
N MET A 138 -15.19 -3.43 -18.26
CA MET A 138 -15.35 -2.54 -19.43
C MET A 138 -15.68 -3.33 -20.70
N LYS A 139 -15.00 -4.44 -20.92
CA LYS A 139 -15.25 -5.30 -22.09
C LYS A 139 -16.69 -5.78 -22.16
N GLU A 140 -17.28 -6.12 -21.02
CA GLU A 140 -18.66 -6.61 -20.94
C GLU A 140 -19.70 -5.48 -20.92
N ASN A 141 -19.46 -4.43 -20.15
CA ASN A 141 -20.47 -3.39 -19.85
C ASN A 141 -20.33 -2.13 -20.71
N GLU A 142 -19.14 -1.86 -21.25
CA GLU A 142 -18.84 -0.70 -22.10
C GLU A 142 -18.07 -1.12 -23.37
N PRO A 143 -18.61 -2.04 -24.20
CA PRO A 143 -17.87 -2.61 -25.33
C PRO A 143 -17.41 -1.57 -26.36
N GLU A 144 -18.17 -0.50 -26.57
CA GLU A 144 -17.79 0.59 -27.47
C GLU A 144 -16.59 1.38 -26.93
N ASN A 145 -16.56 1.65 -25.64
CA ASN A 145 -15.41 2.29 -24.99
C ASN A 145 -14.19 1.35 -24.99
N PHE A 146 -14.41 0.07 -24.69
CA PHE A 146 -13.34 -0.93 -24.73
C PHE A 146 -12.68 -1.04 -26.11
N ALA A 147 -13.47 -1.00 -27.17
CA ALA A 147 -12.96 -1.06 -28.55
C ALA A 147 -12.10 0.15 -28.97
N ARG A 148 -12.22 1.26 -28.24
CA ARG A 148 -11.45 2.50 -28.48
C ARG A 148 -10.12 2.56 -27.72
N ILE A 149 -9.86 1.61 -26.82
CA ILE A 149 -8.65 1.64 -25.98
C ILE A 149 -7.40 1.49 -26.85
N GLU A 150 -6.58 2.52 -26.86
CA GLU A 150 -5.23 2.51 -27.45
C GLU A 150 -4.15 2.37 -26.36
N LYS A 151 -4.35 3.02 -25.21
CA LYS A 151 -3.42 2.96 -24.06
C LYS A 151 -4.15 2.66 -22.77
N ILE A 152 -3.58 1.73 -22.00
CA ILE A 152 -3.95 1.42 -20.62
C ILE A 152 -2.87 1.97 -19.70
N MET A 153 -3.27 2.62 -18.61
CA MET A 153 -2.36 3.24 -17.64
C MET A 153 -2.88 3.10 -16.23
N LEU A 154 -1.99 3.20 -15.28
CA LEU A 154 -2.30 3.44 -13.87
C LEU A 154 -2.33 4.96 -13.59
N PRO A 155 -2.85 5.42 -12.45
CA PRO A 155 -2.98 6.85 -12.16
C PRO A 155 -1.67 7.63 -12.26
N LYS A 156 -0.57 7.17 -11.63
CA LYS A 156 0.72 7.87 -11.73
C LYS A 156 1.31 7.81 -13.13
N ASP A 157 1.06 6.73 -13.89
CA ASP A 157 1.53 6.56 -15.26
C ASP A 157 0.92 7.62 -16.17
N TYR A 158 -0.38 7.92 -15.98
CA TYR A 158 -1.05 8.99 -16.69
C TYR A 158 -0.38 10.34 -16.43
N LEU A 159 -0.06 10.64 -15.16
CA LEU A 159 0.63 11.88 -14.82
C LEU A 159 2.04 11.91 -15.44
N ALA A 160 2.82 10.82 -15.35
CA ALA A 160 4.13 10.72 -15.97
C ALA A 160 4.05 10.90 -17.50
N TYR A 161 3.02 10.31 -18.14
CA TYR A 161 2.74 10.49 -19.56
C TYR A 161 2.45 11.95 -19.93
N CYS A 162 1.61 12.62 -19.14
CA CYS A 162 1.32 14.04 -19.34
C CYS A 162 2.59 14.91 -19.23
N LEU A 163 3.51 14.56 -18.32
CA LEU A 163 4.75 15.31 -18.10
C LEU A 163 5.83 15.03 -19.17
N SER A 164 5.98 13.76 -19.58
CA SER A 164 7.08 13.30 -20.45
C SER A 164 6.69 12.95 -21.87
N GLY A 165 5.43 12.58 -22.11
CA GLY A 165 4.98 12.00 -23.38
C GLY A 165 5.32 10.51 -23.56
N VAL A 166 5.85 9.85 -22.54
CA VAL A 166 6.24 8.43 -22.59
C VAL A 166 5.19 7.57 -21.93
N HIS A 167 4.65 6.60 -22.65
CA HIS A 167 3.71 5.60 -22.14
C HIS A 167 4.48 4.55 -21.34
N CYS A 168 4.58 4.74 -20.05
CA CYS A 168 5.40 3.96 -19.14
C CYS A 168 4.67 3.57 -17.85
N THR A 169 5.13 2.51 -17.23
CA THR A 169 4.84 2.14 -15.83
C THR A 169 6.09 1.56 -15.20
N ASP A 170 6.05 1.34 -13.88
CA ASP A 170 7.11 0.62 -13.18
C ASP A 170 6.62 -0.76 -12.71
N TYR A 171 7.57 -1.64 -12.43
CA TYR A 171 7.26 -3.02 -12.01
C TYR A 171 6.45 -3.07 -10.72
N SER A 172 6.71 -2.19 -9.74
CA SER A 172 6.02 -2.24 -8.45
C SER A 172 4.52 -1.93 -8.58
N ASP A 173 4.17 -0.94 -9.38
CA ASP A 173 2.77 -0.56 -9.61
C ASP A 173 2.08 -1.54 -10.56
N ALA A 174 2.77 -1.95 -11.63
CA ALA A 174 2.29 -2.97 -12.58
C ALA A 174 1.97 -4.32 -11.91
N SER A 175 2.69 -4.67 -10.83
CA SER A 175 2.43 -5.88 -10.05
C SER A 175 0.99 -5.93 -9.51
N GLY A 176 0.38 -4.79 -9.20
CA GLY A 176 -1.00 -4.67 -8.72
C GLY A 176 -2.06 -4.67 -9.81
N MET A 177 -1.69 -4.75 -11.08
CA MET A 177 -2.63 -4.80 -12.19
C MET A 177 -3.27 -6.19 -12.39
N LEU A 178 -2.65 -7.25 -11.87
CA LEU A 178 -2.96 -8.66 -12.20
C LEU A 178 -2.76 -8.98 -13.70
N LEU A 179 -1.81 -8.28 -14.32
CA LEU A 179 -1.39 -8.45 -15.73
C LEU A 179 0.11 -8.72 -15.85
N LEU A 180 0.88 -8.48 -14.80
CA LEU A 180 2.32 -8.69 -14.76
C LEU A 180 2.64 -10.10 -14.24
N ASP A 181 3.52 -10.80 -14.93
CA ASP A 181 4.26 -11.93 -14.37
C ASP A 181 5.37 -11.37 -13.47
N VAL A 182 5.07 -11.26 -12.18
CA VAL A 182 5.95 -10.65 -11.17
C VAL A 182 7.31 -11.36 -11.10
N LYS A 183 7.30 -12.70 -11.18
CA LYS A 183 8.52 -13.50 -11.10
C LYS A 183 9.50 -13.19 -12.23
N ASN A 184 9.00 -13.03 -13.45
CA ASN A 184 9.80 -12.86 -14.66
C ASN A 184 9.87 -11.40 -15.14
N LYS A 185 9.20 -10.48 -14.43
CA LYS A 185 9.19 -9.04 -14.74
C LYS A 185 8.80 -8.76 -16.20
N CYS A 186 7.69 -9.32 -16.64
CA CYS A 186 7.14 -9.12 -17.96
C CYS A 186 5.61 -9.21 -17.95
N TRP A 187 4.95 -8.70 -18.99
CA TRP A 187 3.51 -8.86 -19.11
C TRP A 187 3.14 -10.34 -19.27
N SER A 188 2.12 -10.80 -18.52
CA SER A 188 1.59 -12.18 -18.60
C SER A 188 0.78 -12.34 -19.87
N LYS A 189 1.21 -13.24 -20.75
CA LYS A 189 0.51 -13.55 -22.02
C LYS A 189 -0.88 -14.10 -21.75
N GLU A 190 -1.00 -14.99 -20.76
CA GLU A 190 -2.24 -15.63 -20.37
C GLU A 190 -3.24 -14.58 -19.86
N MET A 191 -2.80 -13.62 -19.05
CA MET A 191 -3.67 -12.58 -18.53
C MET A 191 -4.07 -11.57 -19.63
N MET A 192 -3.18 -11.25 -20.56
CA MET A 192 -3.52 -10.42 -21.71
C MET A 192 -4.61 -11.09 -22.57
N GLU A 193 -4.52 -12.39 -22.82
CA GLU A 193 -5.54 -13.16 -23.56
C GLU A 193 -6.88 -13.19 -22.81
N ILE A 194 -6.86 -13.45 -21.50
CA ILE A 194 -8.06 -13.45 -20.65
C ILE A 194 -8.76 -12.08 -20.70
N CYS A 195 -8.02 -10.99 -20.55
CA CYS A 195 -8.56 -9.64 -20.57
C CYS A 195 -8.91 -9.14 -21.98
N GLY A 196 -8.38 -9.77 -23.04
CA GLY A 196 -8.59 -9.35 -24.42
C GLY A 196 -7.84 -8.08 -24.78
N VAL A 197 -6.65 -7.90 -24.22
CA VAL A 197 -5.74 -6.76 -24.50
C VAL A 197 -4.44 -7.24 -25.10
N THR A 198 -3.72 -6.34 -25.73
CA THR A 198 -2.43 -6.60 -26.38
C THR A 198 -1.30 -5.88 -25.65
N GLU A 199 -0.09 -6.36 -25.81
CA GLU A 199 1.09 -5.71 -25.24
C GLU A 199 1.28 -4.28 -25.74
N ALA A 200 0.86 -3.98 -26.99
CA ALA A 200 0.91 -2.63 -27.55
C ALA A 200 0.02 -1.62 -26.82
N GLN A 201 -1.05 -2.09 -26.17
CA GLN A 201 -1.93 -1.26 -25.34
C GLN A 201 -1.41 -1.03 -23.93
N LEU A 202 -0.46 -1.88 -23.49
CA LEU A 202 0.14 -1.80 -22.15
C LEU A 202 1.37 -0.88 -22.16
N PRO A 203 1.68 -0.21 -21.02
CA PRO A 203 2.82 0.68 -20.94
C PRO A 203 4.15 -0.08 -21.00
N GLN A 204 5.20 0.61 -21.43
CA GLN A 204 6.56 0.10 -21.34
C GLN A 204 6.95 -0.02 -19.86
N LEU A 205 7.56 -1.15 -19.48
CA LEU A 205 8.00 -1.46 -18.13
C LEU A 205 9.37 -0.88 -17.81
N PHE A 206 9.51 -0.26 -16.65
CA PHE A 206 10.74 0.32 -16.12
C PHE A 206 10.96 -0.11 -14.67
N GLU A 207 12.18 -0.05 -14.18
CA GLU A 207 12.42 -0.02 -12.75
C GLU A 207 11.97 1.35 -12.19
N SER A 208 11.54 1.38 -10.94
CA SER A 208 10.96 2.59 -10.32
C SER A 208 11.89 3.79 -10.32
N TYR A 209 13.20 3.55 -10.29
CA TYR A 209 14.25 4.56 -10.28
C TYR A 209 14.81 4.91 -11.68
N GLU A 210 14.29 4.32 -12.74
CA GLU A 210 14.76 4.59 -14.10
C GLU A 210 14.16 5.87 -14.66
N VAL A 211 14.99 6.56 -15.46
CA VAL A 211 14.57 7.74 -16.23
C VAL A 211 13.73 7.28 -17.42
N VAL A 212 12.49 7.75 -17.51
CA VAL A 212 11.61 7.45 -18.65
C VAL A 212 11.69 8.50 -19.74
N GLY A 213 12.07 9.73 -19.40
CA GLY A 213 12.16 10.85 -20.31
C GLY A 213 12.54 12.14 -19.59
N THR A 214 12.31 13.25 -20.25
CA THR A 214 12.46 14.60 -19.70
C THR A 214 11.14 15.35 -19.75
N LEU A 215 11.06 16.43 -18.99
CA LEU A 215 9.88 17.29 -18.96
C LEU A 215 9.61 17.86 -20.35
N LYS A 216 8.35 17.80 -20.82
CA LYS A 216 7.95 18.38 -22.10
C LYS A 216 8.33 19.87 -22.15
N PRO A 217 8.88 20.41 -23.26
CA PRO A 217 9.35 21.79 -23.35
C PRO A 217 8.27 22.83 -22.99
N GLU A 218 7.05 22.62 -23.46
CA GLU A 218 5.93 23.51 -23.20
C GLU A 218 5.58 23.58 -21.72
N LEU A 219 5.63 22.42 -21.05
CA LEU A 219 5.35 22.32 -19.62
C LEU A 219 6.52 22.87 -18.80
N ALA A 220 7.76 22.61 -19.21
CA ALA A 220 8.94 23.21 -18.60
C ALA A 220 8.84 24.76 -18.59
N LYS A 221 8.41 25.35 -19.70
CA LYS A 221 8.16 26.80 -19.80
C LYS A 221 7.04 27.24 -18.85
N THR A 222 5.94 26.50 -18.78
CA THR A 222 4.81 26.81 -17.89
C THR A 222 5.21 26.79 -16.40
N LEU A 223 6.01 25.79 -16.00
CA LEU A 223 6.51 25.62 -14.64
C LEU A 223 7.70 26.56 -14.33
N GLY A 224 8.36 27.07 -15.37
CA GLY A 224 9.62 27.81 -15.25
C GLY A 224 10.79 26.93 -14.82
N LEU A 225 10.74 25.64 -15.15
CA LEU A 225 11.76 24.63 -14.87
C LEU A 225 12.63 24.38 -16.09
N PRO A 226 13.88 23.87 -15.92
CA PRO A 226 14.71 23.45 -17.06
C PRO A 226 14.05 22.31 -17.87
N GLU A 227 14.20 22.33 -19.19
CA GLU A 227 13.78 21.22 -20.07
C GLU A 227 14.57 19.92 -19.80
N THR A 228 15.70 20.03 -19.11
CA THR A 228 16.56 18.89 -18.72
C THR A 228 16.08 18.15 -17.50
N VAL A 229 15.01 18.62 -16.83
CA VAL A 229 14.42 17.92 -15.70
C VAL A 229 14.00 16.52 -16.10
N LYS A 230 14.56 15.52 -15.44
CA LYS A 230 14.30 14.12 -15.71
C LYS A 230 12.97 13.69 -15.10
N ILE A 231 12.21 12.90 -15.81
CA ILE A 231 11.02 12.20 -15.31
C ILE A 231 11.42 10.76 -15.02
N ILE A 232 11.23 10.35 -13.78
CA ILE A 232 11.58 9.01 -13.29
C ILE A 232 10.28 8.21 -13.11
N ALA A 233 10.30 6.93 -13.43
CA ALA A 233 9.11 6.07 -13.48
C ALA A 233 8.25 6.13 -12.21
N GLY A 234 8.89 6.20 -11.04
CA GLY A 234 8.18 6.19 -9.77
C GLY A 234 7.70 4.81 -9.36
N ALA A 235 6.86 4.73 -8.35
CA ALA A 235 6.40 3.48 -7.78
C ALA A 235 4.91 3.54 -7.39
N GLY A 236 4.27 2.40 -7.21
CA GLY A 236 3.01 2.33 -6.47
C GLY A 236 3.18 2.92 -5.07
N ASP A 237 2.12 3.49 -4.50
CA ASP A 237 2.18 4.24 -3.24
C ASP A 237 2.80 3.45 -2.08
N ASN A 238 2.47 2.15 -1.96
CA ASN A 238 3.05 1.30 -0.92
C ASN A 238 4.56 1.09 -1.10
N ALA A 239 5.04 0.85 -2.32
CA ALA A 239 6.46 0.70 -2.60
C ALA A 239 7.21 2.04 -2.46
N ALA A 240 6.61 3.16 -2.89
CA ALA A 240 7.16 4.49 -2.66
C ALA A 240 7.25 4.82 -1.16
N ALA A 241 6.20 4.51 -0.38
CA ALA A 241 6.23 4.65 1.07
C ALA A 241 7.31 3.79 1.71
N ALA A 242 7.53 2.58 1.20
CA ALA A 242 8.61 1.71 1.66
C ALA A 242 9.99 2.33 1.42
N VAL A 243 10.22 2.95 0.25
CA VAL A 243 11.44 3.74 -0.01
C VAL A 243 11.56 4.88 0.98
N GLY A 244 10.51 5.67 1.17
CA GLY A 244 10.46 6.81 2.07
C GLY A 244 10.65 6.47 3.55
N THR A 245 10.39 5.23 3.94
CA THR A 245 10.63 4.70 5.29
C THR A 245 11.92 3.89 5.41
N GLY A 246 12.71 3.77 4.34
CA GLY A 246 13.93 2.98 4.32
C GLY A 246 13.69 1.46 4.39
N THR A 247 12.53 1.00 3.90
CA THR A 247 12.16 -0.41 3.85
C THR A 247 12.53 -0.97 2.48
N VAL A 248 13.81 -1.00 2.22
CA VAL A 248 14.45 -1.49 0.98
C VAL A 248 15.62 -2.40 1.32
N GLY A 249 16.00 -3.28 0.40
CA GLY A 249 16.98 -4.33 0.66
C GLY A 249 16.34 -5.58 1.26
N ASP A 250 17.15 -6.55 1.66
CA ASP A 250 16.66 -7.86 2.11
C ASP A 250 16.20 -7.85 3.56
N GLY A 251 15.05 -8.46 3.83
CA GLY A 251 14.52 -8.65 5.20
C GLY A 251 14.11 -7.37 5.92
N ARG A 252 13.94 -6.25 5.21
CA ARG A 252 13.44 -5.00 5.81
C ARG A 252 11.93 -5.03 5.89
N CYS A 253 11.40 -4.45 6.96
CA CYS A 253 9.97 -4.47 7.25
C CYS A 253 9.47 -3.07 7.65
N ASN A 254 8.23 -2.78 7.28
CA ASN A 254 7.49 -1.61 7.75
C ASN A 254 6.06 -2.01 8.11
N ILE A 255 5.58 -1.53 9.25
CA ILE A 255 4.21 -1.69 9.71
C ILE A 255 3.54 -0.32 9.68
N SER A 256 2.44 -0.20 8.96
CA SER A 256 1.57 0.97 9.01
C SER A 256 0.33 0.66 9.87
N LEU A 257 0.16 1.43 10.96
CA LEU A 257 -1.00 1.36 11.86
C LEU A 257 -1.93 2.55 11.62
N GLY A 258 -2.60 2.51 10.48
CA GLY A 258 -3.66 3.45 10.12
C GLY A 258 -5.05 2.90 10.45
N THR A 259 -6.09 3.43 9.79
CA THR A 259 -7.45 2.85 9.82
C THR A 259 -7.40 1.37 9.50
N SER A 260 -6.76 1.01 8.39
CA SER A 260 -6.29 -0.33 8.07
C SER A 260 -4.83 -0.49 8.51
N GLY A 261 -4.34 -1.74 8.51
CA GLY A 261 -2.94 -2.04 8.77
C GLY A 261 -2.28 -2.67 7.56
N THR A 262 -1.01 -2.35 7.33
CA THR A 262 -0.20 -3.09 6.38
C THR A 262 1.09 -3.55 7.04
N ILE A 263 1.56 -4.71 6.62
CA ILE A 263 2.92 -5.16 6.87
C ILE A 263 3.61 -5.35 5.53
N PHE A 264 4.65 -4.58 5.30
CA PHE A 264 5.43 -4.58 4.06
C PHE A 264 6.80 -5.17 4.34
N ILE A 265 7.20 -6.17 3.56
CA ILE A 265 8.44 -6.92 3.78
C ILE A 265 9.22 -6.97 2.47
N SER A 266 10.36 -6.30 2.41
CA SER A 266 11.23 -6.34 1.23
C SER A 266 12.11 -7.59 1.22
N SER A 267 12.34 -8.14 0.03
CA SER A 267 13.15 -9.35 -0.17
C SER A 267 13.90 -9.29 -1.49
N LYS A 268 15.15 -9.75 -1.48
CA LYS A 268 15.94 -9.93 -2.71
C LYS A 268 15.49 -11.14 -3.52
N SER A 269 14.73 -12.03 -2.91
CA SER A 269 14.24 -13.24 -3.56
C SER A 269 12.73 -13.15 -3.82
N PHE A 270 12.32 -13.63 -4.98
CA PHE A 270 10.91 -13.85 -5.28
C PHE A 270 10.31 -14.88 -4.32
N GLY A 271 9.11 -14.59 -3.82
CA GLY A 271 8.36 -15.49 -2.96
C GLY A 271 6.86 -15.31 -3.14
N VAL A 272 6.12 -16.40 -3.04
CA VAL A 272 4.66 -16.46 -3.00
C VAL A 272 4.26 -17.61 -2.09
N ASP A 273 3.33 -17.38 -1.18
CA ASP A 273 2.83 -18.42 -0.29
C ASP A 273 1.70 -19.23 -0.96
N GLU A 274 1.55 -20.49 -0.57
CA GLU A 274 0.60 -21.43 -1.17
C GLU A 274 -0.85 -20.94 -1.20
N ASN A 275 -1.23 -20.10 -0.22
CA ASN A 275 -2.61 -19.60 -0.09
C ASN A 275 -2.80 -18.19 -0.65
N ASN A 276 -1.78 -17.58 -1.23
CA ASN A 276 -1.78 -16.15 -1.61
C ASN A 276 -2.28 -15.25 -0.47
N ALA A 277 -1.89 -15.57 0.75
CA ALA A 277 -2.25 -14.81 1.95
C ALA A 277 -1.63 -13.40 1.93
N LEU A 278 -0.46 -13.27 1.31
CA LEU A 278 0.22 -12.00 1.09
C LEU A 278 0.22 -11.65 -0.41
N HIS A 279 0.18 -10.36 -0.71
CA HIS A 279 0.52 -9.90 -2.06
C HIS A 279 2.00 -10.10 -2.32
N SER A 280 2.35 -10.61 -3.52
CA SER A 280 3.72 -10.78 -3.97
C SER A 280 3.95 -9.85 -5.17
N PHE A 281 4.70 -8.79 -4.96
CA PHE A 281 4.92 -7.72 -5.93
C PHE A 281 6.41 -7.47 -6.15
N ASP A 282 6.75 -6.85 -7.27
CA ASP A 282 8.04 -6.21 -7.46
C ASP A 282 8.17 -4.98 -6.55
N HIS A 283 9.39 -4.68 -6.14
CA HIS A 283 9.68 -3.55 -5.27
C HIS A 283 10.41 -2.43 -6.02
N ALA A 284 10.32 -1.22 -5.48
CA ALA A 284 10.91 -0.02 -6.06
C ALA A 284 12.46 0.02 -6.01
N ASP A 285 13.09 -0.90 -5.32
CA ASP A 285 14.56 -1.06 -5.26
C ASP A 285 15.13 -2.06 -6.30
N GLY A 286 14.28 -2.56 -7.20
CA GLY A 286 14.65 -3.56 -8.20
C GLY A 286 14.49 -5.00 -7.74
N ASN A 287 14.08 -5.24 -6.51
CA ASN A 287 13.84 -6.56 -5.92
C ASN A 287 12.33 -6.86 -5.82
N PHE A 288 11.92 -7.57 -4.77
CA PHE A 288 10.55 -8.01 -4.53
C PHE A 288 10.07 -7.58 -3.15
N HIS A 289 8.77 -7.60 -2.93
CA HIS A 289 8.21 -7.49 -1.60
C HIS A 289 6.97 -8.38 -1.41
N LEU A 290 6.72 -8.70 -0.16
CA LEU A 290 5.47 -9.27 0.30
C LEU A 290 4.70 -8.24 1.11
N MET A 291 3.38 -8.20 0.97
CA MET A 291 2.55 -7.28 1.72
C MET A 291 1.30 -7.96 2.25
N GLY A 292 1.12 -7.88 3.56
CA GLY A 292 -0.13 -8.25 4.24
C GLY A 292 -0.99 -7.02 4.47
N CYS A 293 -2.28 -7.15 4.20
CA CYS A 293 -3.28 -6.10 4.42
C CYS A 293 -4.28 -6.55 5.49
N MET A 294 -4.32 -5.84 6.60
CA MET A 294 -5.33 -5.97 7.65
C MET A 294 -6.41 -4.91 7.42
N LEU A 295 -7.67 -5.30 7.31
CA LEU A 295 -8.75 -4.36 6.96
C LEU A 295 -9.02 -3.36 8.09
N ARG A 296 -8.85 -3.74 9.34
CA ARG A 296 -9.03 -2.88 10.51
C ARG A 296 -7.88 -3.04 11.49
N ALA A 297 -7.08 -1.99 11.68
CA ALA A 297 -5.94 -1.96 12.59
C ALA A 297 -6.14 -0.91 13.69
N ALA A 298 -5.63 0.30 13.54
CA ALA A 298 -5.87 1.35 14.54
C ALA A 298 -7.36 1.70 14.67
N SER A 299 -8.15 1.46 13.63
CA SER A 299 -9.61 1.61 13.72
C SER A 299 -10.29 0.63 14.68
N CYS A 300 -9.69 -0.53 15.01
CA CYS A 300 -10.19 -1.39 16.08
C CYS A 300 -10.09 -0.70 17.45
N ASN A 301 -8.94 -0.08 17.73
CA ASN A 301 -8.79 0.70 18.96
C ASN A 301 -9.68 1.95 18.95
N LYS A 302 -9.79 2.62 17.79
CA LYS A 302 -10.71 3.77 17.66
C LYS A 302 -12.15 3.38 17.93
N TRP A 303 -12.64 2.29 17.34
CA TRP A 303 -13.98 1.75 17.62
C TRP A 303 -14.17 1.41 19.09
N TRP A 304 -13.19 0.73 19.71
CA TRP A 304 -13.23 0.39 21.12
C TRP A 304 -13.34 1.62 22.01
N MET A 305 -12.50 2.63 21.75
CA MET A 305 -12.49 3.88 22.50
C MET A 305 -13.75 4.72 22.28
N ASP A 306 -14.13 4.97 21.02
CA ASP A 306 -15.19 5.90 20.66
C ASP A 306 -16.58 5.33 20.94
N GLU A 307 -16.85 4.07 20.54
CA GLU A 307 -18.18 3.48 20.57
C GLU A 307 -18.42 2.69 21.86
N ILE A 308 -17.44 1.97 22.36
CA ILE A 308 -17.62 1.10 23.54
C ILE A 308 -17.28 1.84 24.84
N LEU A 309 -16.11 2.46 24.92
CA LEU A 309 -15.68 3.19 26.11
C LEU A 309 -16.19 4.64 26.17
N GLN A 310 -16.64 5.19 25.03
CA GLN A 310 -17.14 6.54 24.86
C GLN A 310 -16.19 7.63 25.39
N THR A 311 -14.89 7.49 25.07
CA THR A 311 -13.83 8.42 25.48
C THR A 311 -12.85 8.68 24.34
N LYS A 312 -12.24 9.87 24.35
CA LYS A 312 -11.13 10.26 23.45
C LYS A 312 -9.77 10.25 24.17
N GLU A 313 -9.72 9.86 25.44
CA GLU A 313 -8.52 9.91 26.27
C GLU A 313 -7.68 8.63 26.11
N TYR A 314 -7.17 8.38 24.90
CA TYR A 314 -6.41 7.17 24.53
C TYR A 314 -5.23 6.89 25.49
N ALA A 315 -4.44 7.90 25.80
CA ALA A 315 -3.27 7.74 26.66
C ALA A 315 -3.69 7.32 28.09
N LYS A 316 -4.74 7.94 28.63
CA LYS A 316 -5.26 7.64 29.98
C LYS A 316 -5.80 6.22 30.09
N GLU A 317 -6.51 5.73 29.08
CA GLU A 317 -7.02 4.35 29.07
C GLU A 317 -5.90 3.31 29.00
N GLN A 318 -4.69 3.71 28.61
CA GLN A 318 -3.51 2.83 28.50
C GLN A 318 -2.58 2.93 29.71
N GLU A 319 -2.69 3.96 30.57
CA GLU A 319 -1.77 4.20 31.69
C GLU A 319 -1.72 3.05 32.71
N ASN A 320 -2.84 2.40 32.94
CA ASN A 320 -2.96 1.32 33.92
C ASN A 320 -2.69 -0.07 33.34
N ILE A 321 -2.36 -0.19 32.05
CA ILE A 321 -2.00 -1.44 31.41
C ILE A 321 -0.52 -1.74 31.71
N THR A 322 -0.27 -2.50 32.77
CA THR A 322 1.10 -2.78 33.26
C THR A 322 1.49 -4.25 33.17
N LYS A 323 0.51 -5.16 33.07
CA LYS A 323 0.76 -6.61 33.07
C LYS A 323 0.76 -7.17 31.65
N LEU A 324 1.77 -6.75 30.85
CA LEU A 324 1.91 -7.25 29.50
C LEU A 324 2.23 -8.75 29.44
N GLY A 325 1.65 -9.44 28.47
CA GLY A 325 1.85 -10.87 28.26
C GLY A 325 1.11 -11.79 29.27
N GLU A 326 0.34 -11.23 30.20
CA GLU A 326 -0.37 -11.98 31.25
C GLU A 326 -1.90 -11.97 31.09
N ASN A 327 -2.43 -11.21 30.12
CA ASN A 327 -3.84 -11.14 29.87
C ASN A 327 -4.38 -12.48 29.33
N HIS A 328 -5.54 -12.92 29.82
CA HIS A 328 -6.22 -14.13 29.34
C HIS A 328 -7.40 -13.85 28.43
N VAL A 329 -7.71 -12.56 28.20
CA VAL A 329 -8.68 -12.12 27.18
C VAL A 329 -7.99 -11.99 25.83
N TYR A 330 -8.64 -12.49 24.81
CA TYR A 330 -8.19 -12.39 23.41
C TYR A 330 -9.23 -11.65 22.57
N TYR A 331 -8.76 -10.98 21.54
CA TYR A 331 -9.60 -10.25 20.59
C TYR A 331 -9.18 -10.58 19.15
N LEU A 332 -10.12 -11.06 18.35
CA LEU A 332 -9.97 -11.14 16.89
C LEU A 332 -10.36 -9.81 16.27
N PRO A 333 -9.48 -9.12 15.54
CA PRO A 333 -9.70 -7.74 15.09
C PRO A 333 -10.53 -7.62 13.79
N TYR A 334 -11.38 -8.58 13.47
CA TYR A 334 -12.01 -8.74 12.14
C TYR A 334 -13.38 -8.04 12.06
N LEU A 335 -13.44 -6.74 12.39
CA LEU A 335 -14.68 -5.95 12.41
C LEU A 335 -15.43 -5.89 11.08
N MET A 336 -14.72 -6.04 9.96
CA MET A 336 -15.30 -5.98 8.61
C MET A 336 -14.75 -7.09 7.70
N GLY A 337 -14.66 -8.30 8.22
CA GLY A 337 -13.93 -9.36 7.57
C GLY A 337 -12.41 -9.16 7.70
N GLU A 338 -11.64 -10.04 7.07
CA GLU A 338 -10.18 -9.91 7.03
C GLU A 338 -9.61 -10.36 5.68
N ARG A 339 -8.59 -9.64 5.21
CA ARG A 339 -7.84 -10.00 4.02
C ARG A 339 -6.68 -10.92 4.39
N SER A 340 -5.55 -10.36 4.82
CA SER A 340 -4.37 -11.17 5.15
C SER A 340 -4.37 -11.63 6.60
N PRO A 341 -4.09 -12.91 6.88
CA PRO A 341 -3.81 -13.99 5.91
C PRO A 341 -5.04 -14.80 5.49
N HIS A 342 -6.23 -14.48 6.00
CA HIS A 342 -7.40 -15.36 5.95
C HIS A 342 -8.20 -15.29 4.65
N ASN A 343 -8.20 -14.15 3.96
CA ASN A 343 -9.05 -13.88 2.79
C ASN A 343 -10.54 -14.23 3.05
N ASP A 344 -11.04 -13.87 4.24
CA ASP A 344 -12.38 -14.19 4.72
C ASP A 344 -13.22 -12.92 4.94
N PRO A 345 -14.11 -12.57 4.00
CA PRO A 345 -14.97 -11.39 4.15
C PRO A 345 -16.07 -11.58 5.21
N LEU A 346 -16.33 -12.81 5.64
CA LEU A 346 -17.34 -13.13 6.65
C LEU A 346 -16.78 -13.17 8.06
N ALA A 347 -15.46 -13.13 8.24
CA ALA A 347 -14.84 -13.05 9.56
C ALA A 347 -15.41 -11.88 10.37
N ARG A 348 -15.58 -12.07 11.66
CA ARG A 348 -16.10 -11.06 12.59
C ARG A 348 -15.22 -10.91 13.82
N ALA A 349 -15.20 -9.72 14.38
CA ALA A 349 -14.51 -9.44 15.63
C ALA A 349 -15.10 -10.27 16.76
N THR A 350 -14.24 -10.81 17.61
CA THR A 350 -14.64 -11.73 18.67
C THR A 350 -13.77 -11.51 19.89
N PHE A 351 -14.40 -11.35 21.07
CA PHE A 351 -13.72 -11.44 22.37
C PHE A 351 -13.93 -12.83 22.96
N ILE A 352 -12.86 -13.40 23.53
CA ILE A 352 -12.90 -14.71 24.18
C ILE A 352 -11.99 -14.74 25.41
N GLY A 353 -12.39 -15.49 26.48
CA GLY A 353 -11.59 -15.67 27.69
C GLY A 353 -11.98 -14.74 28.84
N MET A 354 -13.08 -13.98 28.74
CA MET A 354 -13.56 -13.12 29.83
C MET A 354 -14.09 -13.91 31.02
N THR A 355 -13.88 -13.36 32.19
CA THR A 355 -14.37 -13.87 33.48
C THR A 355 -15.06 -12.74 34.25
N MET A 356 -15.66 -13.05 35.43
CA MET A 356 -16.36 -12.03 36.24
C MET A 356 -15.45 -10.91 36.74
N ASP A 357 -14.17 -11.15 36.82
CA ASP A 357 -13.13 -10.20 37.27
C ASP A 357 -12.35 -9.54 36.14
N THR A 358 -12.73 -9.79 34.87
CA THR A 358 -12.13 -9.11 33.72
C THR A 358 -12.33 -7.61 33.80
N THR A 359 -11.24 -6.87 33.75
CA THR A 359 -11.25 -5.40 33.87
C THR A 359 -11.33 -4.68 32.54
N ARG A 360 -11.66 -3.38 32.59
CA ARG A 360 -11.65 -2.48 31.43
C ARG A 360 -10.29 -2.40 30.77
N GLU A 361 -9.22 -2.38 31.59
CA GLU A 361 -7.83 -2.34 31.12
C GLU A 361 -7.44 -3.62 30.38
N GLU A 362 -7.87 -4.78 30.88
CA GLU A 362 -7.62 -6.07 30.22
C GLU A 362 -8.34 -6.17 28.86
N MET A 363 -9.55 -5.63 28.76
CA MET A 363 -10.28 -5.55 27.49
C MET A 363 -9.58 -4.60 26.49
N THR A 364 -9.15 -3.43 26.94
CA THR A 364 -8.39 -2.48 26.12
C THR A 364 -7.07 -3.08 25.64
N GLN A 365 -6.35 -3.75 26.56
CA GLN A 365 -5.12 -4.47 26.23
C GLN A 365 -5.37 -5.56 25.17
N ALA A 366 -6.45 -6.32 25.30
CA ALA A 366 -6.81 -7.37 24.33
C ALA A 366 -7.03 -6.81 22.92
N VAL A 367 -7.61 -5.60 22.77
CA VAL A 367 -7.79 -4.95 21.48
C VAL A 367 -6.44 -4.61 20.85
N LEU A 368 -5.51 -4.02 21.61
CA LEU A 368 -4.16 -3.67 21.14
C LEU A 368 -3.35 -4.92 20.76
N GLU A 369 -3.41 -5.94 21.60
CA GLU A 369 -2.73 -7.22 21.37
C GLU A 369 -3.32 -7.98 20.19
N GLY A 370 -4.65 -7.98 20.02
CA GLY A 370 -5.32 -8.66 18.91
C GLY A 370 -4.89 -8.13 17.54
N VAL A 371 -4.75 -6.81 17.41
CA VAL A 371 -4.20 -6.20 16.18
C VAL A 371 -2.74 -6.62 15.97
N ALA A 372 -1.92 -6.61 17.01
CA ALA A 372 -0.52 -7.05 16.93
C ALA A 372 -0.39 -8.53 16.52
N PHE A 373 -1.23 -9.41 17.08
CA PHE A 373 -1.26 -10.83 16.73
C PHE A 373 -1.71 -11.05 15.28
N GLY A 374 -2.75 -10.33 14.83
CA GLY A 374 -3.20 -10.40 13.43
C GLY A 374 -2.14 -9.95 12.43
N LEU A 375 -1.37 -8.90 12.74
CA LEU A 375 -0.21 -8.50 11.93
C LEU A 375 0.90 -9.56 11.97
N ARG A 376 1.12 -10.19 13.14
CA ARG A 376 2.09 -11.28 13.27
C ARG A 376 1.71 -12.49 12.40
N ASP A 377 0.43 -12.81 12.22
CA ASP A 377 0.01 -13.88 11.31
C ASP A 377 0.58 -13.69 9.90
N SER A 378 0.53 -12.45 9.38
CA SER A 378 1.13 -12.12 8.09
C SER A 378 2.68 -12.18 8.10
N LEU A 379 3.30 -11.75 9.19
CA LEU A 379 4.76 -11.85 9.37
C LEU A 379 5.24 -13.30 9.35
N GLU A 380 4.50 -14.21 9.99
CA GLU A 380 4.85 -15.63 10.03
C GLU A 380 4.74 -16.30 8.64
N VAL A 381 3.81 -15.84 7.79
CA VAL A 381 3.76 -16.29 6.38
C VAL A 381 5.08 -15.93 5.68
N ALA A 382 5.58 -14.71 5.82
CA ALA A 382 6.85 -14.30 5.21
C ALA A 382 8.05 -15.07 5.80
N ARG A 383 8.05 -15.30 7.11
CA ARG A 383 9.09 -16.12 7.78
C ARG A 383 9.11 -17.56 7.28
N SER A 384 7.93 -18.14 7.00
CA SER A 384 7.81 -19.49 6.45
C SER A 384 8.42 -19.63 5.05
N LEU A 385 8.54 -18.53 4.31
CA LEU A 385 9.22 -18.46 3.02
C LEU A 385 10.75 -18.26 3.14
N GLY A 386 11.28 -18.28 4.38
CA GLY A 386 12.70 -18.19 4.66
C GLY A 386 13.25 -16.76 4.78
N ILE A 387 12.40 -15.75 4.79
CA ILE A 387 12.83 -14.36 4.94
C ILE A 387 13.17 -14.10 6.41
N LYS A 388 14.39 -13.65 6.67
CA LYS A 388 14.85 -13.25 8.01
C LYS A 388 14.49 -11.78 8.26
N ILE A 389 13.68 -11.53 9.27
CA ILE A 389 13.24 -10.21 9.66
C ILE A 389 13.59 -9.99 11.12
N GLU A 390 14.44 -9.01 11.41
CA GLU A 390 14.95 -8.72 12.75
C GLU A 390 14.45 -7.38 13.31
N ARG A 391 14.02 -6.49 12.40
CA ARG A 391 13.51 -5.16 12.75
C ARG A 391 12.45 -4.69 11.79
N THR A 392 11.59 -3.80 12.28
CA THR A 392 10.54 -3.15 11.49
C THR A 392 10.54 -1.66 11.75
N LYS A 393 10.19 -0.87 10.75
CA LYS A 393 9.74 0.50 10.97
C LYS A 393 8.26 0.49 11.29
N ILE A 394 7.79 1.54 11.93
CA ILE A 394 6.38 1.72 12.26
C ILE A 394 5.94 3.14 11.97
N CYS A 395 4.78 3.30 11.36
CA CYS A 395 4.16 4.59 11.03
C CYS A 395 2.64 4.54 11.21
N GLY A 396 2.01 5.69 11.01
CA GLY A 396 0.55 5.84 11.15
C GLY A 396 0.10 6.24 12.55
N GLY A 397 -1.19 6.51 12.70
CA GLY A 397 -1.75 7.06 13.95
C GLY A 397 -1.57 6.17 15.17
N GLY A 398 -1.63 4.86 15.00
CA GLY A 398 -1.41 3.89 16.09
C GLY A 398 0.03 3.86 16.60
N ALA A 399 1.00 4.22 15.77
CA ALA A 399 2.41 4.29 16.13
C ALA A 399 2.74 5.38 17.17
N LYS A 400 1.81 6.31 17.41
CA LYS A 400 1.95 7.35 18.45
C LYS A 400 1.85 6.79 19.87
N SER A 401 1.27 5.59 20.07
CA SER A 401 1.17 4.94 21.38
C SER A 401 2.48 4.24 21.74
N PRO A 402 3.19 4.67 22.80
CA PRO A 402 4.38 3.97 23.30
C PRO A 402 4.07 2.53 23.73
N LEU A 403 2.92 2.32 24.37
CA LEU A 403 2.47 1.00 24.82
C LEU A 403 2.27 0.07 23.63
N TRP A 404 1.62 0.53 22.55
CA TRP A 404 1.36 -0.32 21.38
C TRP A 404 2.64 -0.70 20.66
N LYS A 405 3.60 0.24 20.54
CA LYS A 405 4.94 -0.07 20.02
C LYS A 405 5.64 -1.15 20.85
N LYS A 406 5.56 -1.06 22.18
CA LYS A 406 6.12 -2.07 23.09
C LYS A 406 5.43 -3.44 22.90
N ILE A 407 4.12 -3.47 22.79
CA ILE A 407 3.35 -4.70 22.52
C ILE A 407 3.81 -5.31 21.19
N ILE A 408 3.87 -4.53 20.10
CA ILE A 408 4.27 -4.99 18.78
C ILE A 408 5.70 -5.54 18.78
N ALA A 409 6.66 -4.83 19.39
CA ALA A 409 8.05 -5.28 19.48
C ALA A 409 8.14 -6.68 20.14
N ASN A 410 7.39 -6.91 21.18
CA ASN A 410 7.43 -8.15 21.95
C ASN A 410 6.56 -9.28 21.36
N VAL A 411 5.40 -8.95 20.79
CA VAL A 411 4.55 -9.92 20.07
C VAL A 411 5.29 -10.47 18.85
N MET A 412 5.99 -9.62 18.11
CA MET A 412 6.66 -10.00 16.86
C MET A 412 8.13 -10.42 17.05
N ASN A 413 8.69 -10.19 18.25
CA ASN A 413 10.11 -10.34 18.54
C ASN A 413 10.97 -9.58 17.52
N LEU A 414 10.68 -8.30 17.35
CA LEU A 414 11.36 -7.40 16.42
C LEU A 414 11.74 -6.10 17.13
N LYS A 415 12.89 -5.53 16.74
CA LYS A 415 13.19 -4.13 17.02
C LYS A 415 12.22 -3.24 16.23
N VAL A 416 11.58 -2.30 16.91
CA VAL A 416 10.65 -1.35 16.30
C VAL A 416 11.30 0.02 16.21
N ASP A 417 11.64 0.43 15.00
CA ASP A 417 12.28 1.71 14.71
C ASP A 417 11.26 2.80 14.42
N VAL A 418 11.44 3.94 15.05
CA VAL A 418 10.70 5.18 14.78
C VAL A 418 11.56 6.08 13.90
N ILE A 419 11.00 6.55 12.78
CA ILE A 419 11.69 7.42 11.83
C ILE A 419 11.36 8.90 12.04
N GLU A 420 12.27 9.78 11.59
CA GLU A 420 12.14 11.23 11.75
C GLU A 420 10.97 11.80 10.94
N SER A 421 10.73 11.30 9.73
CA SER A 421 9.71 11.79 8.81
C SER A 421 8.71 10.71 8.42
N GLU A 422 7.41 11.05 8.48
CA GLU A 422 6.31 10.20 8.05
C GLU A 422 5.77 10.59 6.64
N GLU A 423 6.54 11.34 5.85
CA GLU A 423 6.15 11.81 4.49
C GLU A 423 6.25 10.71 3.42
N GLY A 424 6.09 9.47 3.80
CA GLY A 424 6.05 8.20 3.07
C GLY A 424 6.18 8.25 1.54
N PRO A 425 5.06 8.21 0.77
CA PRO A 425 5.16 8.09 -0.70
C PRO A 425 5.80 9.30 -1.39
N GLY A 426 5.53 10.52 -0.90
CA GLY A 426 6.13 11.73 -1.46
C GLY A 426 7.65 11.79 -1.25
N TYR A 427 8.09 11.44 -0.04
CA TYR A 427 9.53 11.35 0.26
C TYR A 427 10.20 10.22 -0.51
N GLY A 428 9.54 9.07 -0.61
CA GLY A 428 10.02 7.96 -1.45
C GLY A 428 10.14 8.34 -2.92
N GLY A 429 9.16 9.07 -3.47
CA GLY A 429 9.22 9.62 -4.82
C GLY A 429 10.43 10.54 -5.01
N ALA A 430 10.69 11.45 -4.07
CA ALA A 430 11.86 12.34 -4.13
C ALA A 430 13.19 11.56 -4.07
N ILE A 431 13.27 10.51 -3.24
CA ILE A 431 14.44 9.61 -3.20
C ILE A 431 14.64 8.90 -4.54
N LEU A 432 13.57 8.36 -5.15
CA LEU A 432 13.64 7.73 -6.48
C LEU A 432 14.10 8.73 -7.54
N ALA A 433 13.65 9.99 -7.46
CA ALA A 433 14.11 11.06 -8.36
C ALA A 433 15.62 11.31 -8.21
N ALA A 434 16.13 11.36 -6.98
CA ALA A 434 17.55 11.54 -6.70
C ALA A 434 18.40 10.38 -7.26
N VAL A 435 17.94 9.13 -7.07
CA VAL A 435 18.61 7.94 -7.64
C VAL A 435 18.61 7.97 -9.16
N GLY A 436 17.46 8.25 -9.79
CA GLY A 436 17.35 8.34 -11.25
C GLY A 436 18.19 9.48 -11.86
N CYS A 437 18.45 10.54 -11.11
CA CYS A 437 19.35 11.61 -11.50
C CYS A 437 20.85 11.30 -11.27
N GLY A 438 21.16 10.17 -10.61
CA GLY A 438 22.54 9.74 -10.38
C GLY A 438 23.19 10.27 -9.11
N GLU A 439 22.41 10.84 -8.18
CA GLU A 439 22.91 11.31 -6.88
C GLU A 439 23.38 10.14 -5.99
N PHE A 440 22.73 8.99 -6.09
CA PHE A 440 23.06 7.77 -5.37
C PHE A 440 23.15 6.59 -6.34
N ALA A 441 23.98 5.61 -6.01
CA ALA A 441 24.21 4.44 -6.85
C ALA A 441 23.04 3.44 -6.83
N SER A 442 22.24 3.45 -5.78
CA SER A 442 21.06 2.58 -5.62
C SER A 442 20.02 3.18 -4.70
N VAL A 443 18.79 2.65 -4.79
CA VAL A 443 17.70 3.02 -3.86
C VAL A 443 18.02 2.64 -2.42
N GLU A 444 18.67 1.49 -2.20
CA GLU A 444 19.10 1.04 -0.88
C GLU A 444 20.13 2.02 -0.27
N GLU A 445 21.15 2.43 -1.03
CA GLU A 445 22.12 3.44 -0.59
C GLU A 445 21.46 4.77 -0.23
N ALA A 446 20.57 5.26 -1.09
CA ALA A 446 19.85 6.51 -0.87
C ALA A 446 19.00 6.45 0.41
N ALA A 447 18.23 5.38 0.58
CA ALA A 447 17.37 5.20 1.75
C ALA A 447 18.19 5.09 3.05
N ASP A 448 19.30 4.34 3.06
CA ASP A 448 20.18 4.21 4.22
C ASP A 448 20.82 5.56 4.63
N LYS A 449 21.11 6.43 3.66
CA LYS A 449 21.69 7.76 3.94
C LYS A 449 20.65 8.80 4.35
N LEU A 450 19.47 8.75 3.78
CA LEU A 450 18.46 9.84 3.89
C LEU A 450 17.40 9.57 4.96
N VAL A 451 17.04 8.31 5.22
CA VAL A 451 16.02 7.96 6.22
C VAL A 451 16.66 7.79 7.59
N LYS A 452 16.26 8.64 8.53
CA LYS A 452 16.85 8.65 9.87
C LYS A 452 15.94 7.97 10.88
N VAL A 453 16.51 7.03 11.65
CA VAL A 453 15.88 6.44 12.84
C VAL A 453 16.19 7.33 14.03
N ILE A 454 15.15 7.77 14.76
CA ILE A 454 15.27 8.66 15.92
C ILE A 454 15.05 7.94 17.25
N ASP A 455 14.42 6.77 17.24
CA ASP A 455 14.17 5.95 18.42
C ASP A 455 14.01 4.47 18.02
N THR A 456 14.29 3.56 18.95
CA THR A 456 14.12 2.12 18.75
C THR A 456 13.55 1.46 20.01
N VAL A 457 12.46 0.75 19.88
CA VAL A 457 11.89 -0.09 20.94
C VAL A 457 12.44 -1.50 20.79
N GLU A 458 13.22 -1.93 21.77
CA GLU A 458 13.81 -3.28 21.81
C GLU A 458 12.82 -4.30 22.38
N PRO A 459 12.74 -5.53 21.83
CA PRO A 459 11.99 -6.60 22.47
C PRO A 459 12.69 -7.08 23.75
N GLU A 460 11.89 -7.42 24.77
CA GLU A 460 12.36 -7.93 26.06
C GLU A 460 12.23 -9.46 26.09
N PRO A 461 13.30 -10.24 26.23
CA PRO A 461 13.25 -11.72 26.08
C PRO A 461 12.19 -12.43 26.94
N GLU A 462 12.00 -11.98 28.18
CA GLU A 462 10.98 -12.57 29.08
C GLU A 462 9.55 -12.26 28.58
N LEU A 463 9.33 -11.05 28.09
CA LEU A 463 8.03 -10.63 27.58
C LEU A 463 7.74 -11.27 26.21
N VAL A 464 8.76 -11.44 25.37
CA VAL A 464 8.66 -12.19 24.11
C VAL A 464 8.21 -13.62 24.38
N ALA A 465 8.77 -14.29 25.39
CA ALA A 465 8.38 -15.66 25.76
C ALA A 465 6.91 -15.74 26.21
N LYS A 466 6.45 -14.78 27.01
CA LYS A 466 5.03 -14.70 27.43
C LYS A 466 4.10 -14.48 26.23
N TYR A 467 4.46 -13.58 25.31
CA TYR A 467 3.67 -13.33 24.10
C TYR A 467 3.70 -14.48 23.11
N GLU A 468 4.80 -15.25 23.03
CA GLU A 468 4.84 -16.46 22.21
C GLU A 468 3.78 -17.48 22.66
N ASP A 469 3.68 -17.74 23.95
CA ASP A 469 2.68 -18.63 24.51
C ASP A 469 1.24 -18.13 24.26
N ARG A 470 1.02 -16.81 24.36
CA ARG A 470 -0.27 -16.19 24.02
C ARG A 470 -0.58 -16.26 22.53
N TYR A 471 0.40 -16.05 21.67
CA TYR A 471 0.23 -16.12 20.22
C TYR A 471 -0.13 -17.54 19.75
N GLN A 472 0.49 -18.56 20.32
CA GLN A 472 0.15 -19.97 20.05
C GLN A 472 -1.32 -20.30 20.38
N ARG A 473 -1.90 -19.63 21.39
CA ARG A 473 -3.33 -19.74 21.69
C ARG A 473 -4.19 -18.91 20.74
N PHE A 474 -3.78 -17.68 20.42
CA PHE A 474 -4.48 -16.81 19.49
C PHE A 474 -4.71 -17.47 18.13
N GLN A 475 -3.70 -18.14 17.59
CA GLN A 475 -3.78 -18.83 16.29
C GLN A 475 -4.86 -19.93 16.25
N LYS A 476 -5.27 -20.45 17.39
CA LYS A 476 -6.32 -21.49 17.48
C LYS A 476 -7.74 -20.91 17.45
N ILE A 477 -7.91 -19.62 17.72
CA ILE A 477 -9.24 -19.02 17.90
C ILE A 477 -9.97 -18.93 16.55
N TYR A 478 -9.37 -18.27 15.55
CA TYR A 478 -10.02 -18.11 14.24
C TYR A 478 -10.45 -19.45 13.62
N PRO A 479 -9.59 -20.47 13.49
CA PRO A 479 -10.01 -21.77 12.94
C PRO A 479 -11.16 -22.44 13.71
N THR A 480 -11.26 -22.16 15.00
CA THR A 480 -12.30 -22.74 15.86
C THR A 480 -13.65 -22.04 15.67
N VAL A 481 -13.67 -20.72 15.45
CA VAL A 481 -14.91 -19.94 15.37
C VAL A 481 -15.36 -19.59 13.96
N LYS A 482 -14.51 -19.76 12.95
CA LYS A 482 -14.79 -19.32 11.57
C LYS A 482 -16.07 -19.91 10.97
N GLU A 483 -16.41 -21.17 11.32
CA GLU A 483 -17.59 -21.83 10.80
C GLU A 483 -18.91 -21.19 11.29
N LEU A 484 -18.85 -20.40 12.35
CA LEU A 484 -20.01 -19.68 12.89
C LEU A 484 -20.26 -18.35 12.13
N PHE A 485 -19.26 -17.76 11.51
CA PHE A 485 -19.40 -16.43 10.91
C PHE A 485 -20.46 -16.38 9.79
N PRO A 486 -20.57 -17.35 8.88
CA PRO A 486 -21.65 -17.38 7.89
C PRO A 486 -23.04 -17.46 8.51
N GLU A 487 -23.16 -18.15 9.67
CA GLU A 487 -24.44 -18.30 10.37
C GLU A 487 -24.86 -17.01 11.11
N LEU A 488 -23.86 -16.19 11.47
CA LEU A 488 -24.07 -14.91 12.16
C LEU A 488 -24.32 -13.74 11.19
N ASP A 489 -24.13 -13.94 9.88
CA ASP A 489 -24.38 -12.93 8.88
C ASP A 489 -25.88 -12.79 8.62
N ASN A 490 -26.53 -11.88 9.34
CA ASN A 490 -27.97 -11.59 9.25
C ASN A 490 -28.40 -11.12 7.83
N ASN A 491 -27.48 -10.82 6.92
CA ASN A 491 -27.81 -10.50 5.53
C ASN A 491 -28.09 -11.74 4.68
N ALA A 492 -27.74 -12.93 5.14
CA ALA A 492 -28.07 -14.19 4.49
C ALA A 492 -29.50 -14.69 4.77
N ALA A 493 -30.18 -14.12 5.77
CA ALA A 493 -31.52 -14.54 6.22
C ALA A 493 -32.67 -13.67 5.69
N GLY A 494 -32.40 -12.77 4.73
CA GLY A 494 -33.37 -11.79 4.24
C GLY A 494 -33.50 -11.73 2.72
N ASN A 495 -33.59 -12.89 2.03
CA ASN A 495 -34.13 -12.96 0.66
C ASN A 495 -34.85 -14.30 0.45
#